data_b232ad00859112089ba772a176f7fd37
#
_entry.id   b232ad00859112089ba772a176f7fd37
#
_cell.length_a   1.000
_cell.length_b   1.000
_cell.length_c   1.000
_cell.angle_alpha   90.00
_cell.angle_beta   90.00
_cell.angle_gamma   90.00
#
_symmetry.space_group_name_H-M   'P 1'
#
loop_
_entity.id
_entity.type
_entity.pdbx_description
1 polymer ?
#
loop_
_entity_poly.entity_id
_entity_poly.type
_entity_poly.pdbx_seq_one_letter_code
_entity_poly.pdbx_strand_id
1 'polypeptide(L)'
;MISYDGRRFRPEGATEPVVTYRQEGDLLWAEIPQGSGVRRGSLAGRCGSDGMLDFAYCMVLDDGEVVSGRCHSTPLRRRGGGIRIREEWEGYGPNAGTGVSYLEEVDAVPNPGPIPGPIPAPIPGPIPGPGPGSPAARPGR
;
A
#
# COMPACT_ATOMS: atom_id res chain seq x y z
N MET A 1 -7.67 -14.65 -10.66
CA MET A 1 -7.68 -13.88 -9.41
C MET A 1 -6.25 -13.67 -8.94
N ILE A 2 -5.95 -12.48 -8.43
CA ILE A 2 -4.63 -12.18 -7.89
C ILE A 2 -4.52 -12.76 -6.48
N SER A 3 -3.41 -13.42 -6.18
CA SER A 3 -3.06 -13.75 -4.82
C SER A 3 -1.94 -12.83 -4.37
N TYR A 4 -2.12 -12.21 -3.22
CA TYR A 4 -1.12 -11.33 -2.64
C TYR A 4 -0.21 -12.06 -1.64
N ASP A 5 -0.50 -13.32 -1.37
CA ASP A 5 0.24 -14.04 -0.33
C ASP A 5 1.73 -14.13 -0.67
N GLY A 6 2.56 -13.60 0.22
CA GLY A 6 3.99 -13.58 0.05
C GLY A 6 4.53 -12.45 -0.82
N ARG A 7 3.67 -11.66 -1.43
CA ARG A 7 4.12 -10.53 -2.24
C ARG A 7 4.56 -9.39 -1.33
N ARG A 8 5.61 -8.69 -1.77
CA ARG A 8 6.25 -7.64 -0.99
C ARG A 8 6.11 -6.32 -1.73
N PHE A 9 5.73 -5.29 -1.00
CA PHE A 9 5.49 -3.97 -1.58
C PHE A 9 6.21 -2.90 -0.77
N ARG A 10 6.56 -1.81 -1.44
CA ARG A 10 7.12 -0.63 -0.78
C ARG A 10 6.48 0.62 -1.37
N PRO A 11 6.51 1.75 -0.64
CA PRO A 11 6.04 2.99 -1.22
C PRO A 11 6.84 3.33 -2.48
N GLU A 12 6.15 3.78 -3.50
CA GLU A 12 6.82 4.14 -4.74
C GLU A 12 7.73 5.34 -4.51
N GLY A 13 8.97 5.24 -4.98
CA GLY A 13 9.96 6.29 -4.77
C GLY A 13 10.73 6.17 -3.47
N ALA A 14 10.43 5.17 -2.65
CA ALA A 14 11.12 4.95 -1.38
C ALA A 14 11.68 3.53 -1.34
N THR A 15 12.62 3.28 -0.44
CA THR A 15 13.19 1.94 -0.28
C THR A 15 12.53 1.15 0.83
N GLU A 16 11.83 1.83 1.74
CA GLU A 16 11.19 1.19 2.90
C GLU A 16 9.97 1.98 3.33
N PRO A 17 9.06 1.39 4.10
CA PRO A 17 9.12 0.01 4.56
C PRO A 17 8.76 -0.97 3.45
N VAL A 18 9.28 -2.17 3.54
CA VAL A 18 8.85 -3.26 2.68
C VAL A 18 7.84 -4.10 3.46
N VAL A 19 6.64 -4.18 2.94
CA VAL A 19 5.52 -4.86 3.61
C VAL A 19 5.25 -6.16 2.88
N THR A 20 5.27 -7.26 3.62
CA THR A 20 4.94 -8.57 3.06
C THR A 20 3.46 -8.83 3.34
N TYR A 21 2.69 -8.97 2.27
CA TYR A 21 1.27 -9.26 2.39
C TYR A 21 1.05 -10.74 2.60
N ARG A 22 0.07 -11.06 3.40
CA ARG A 22 -0.38 -12.44 3.63
C ARG A 22 -1.84 -12.52 3.25
N GLN A 23 -2.22 -13.65 2.66
CA GLN A 23 -3.60 -13.86 2.24
C GLN A 23 -4.00 -15.31 2.45
N GLU A 24 -5.19 -15.49 3.00
CA GLU A 24 -5.81 -16.81 3.14
C GLU A 24 -7.28 -16.65 2.75
N GLY A 25 -7.66 -17.26 1.63
CA GLY A 25 -8.98 -17.01 1.06
C GLY A 25 -9.12 -15.54 0.71
N ASP A 26 -10.17 -14.89 1.21
CA ASP A 26 -10.35 -13.46 1.01
C ASP A 26 -9.76 -12.62 2.15
N LEU A 27 -9.19 -13.25 3.16
CA LEU A 27 -8.60 -12.53 4.29
C LEU A 27 -7.19 -12.08 3.94
N LEU A 28 -6.92 -10.78 4.16
CA LEU A 28 -5.62 -10.19 3.89
C LEU A 28 -5.11 -9.50 5.14
N TRP A 29 -3.80 -9.66 5.42
CA TRP A 29 -3.20 -8.95 6.56
C TRP A 29 -1.73 -8.73 6.31
N ALA A 30 -1.13 -7.81 7.07
CA ALA A 30 0.31 -7.55 6.99
C ALA A 30 0.77 -6.77 8.21
N GLU A 31 2.05 -6.97 8.56
CA GLU A 31 2.76 -6.10 9.50
C GLU A 31 3.47 -5.02 8.70
N ILE A 32 3.46 -3.80 9.22
CA ILE A 32 4.16 -2.68 8.59
C ILE A 32 5.40 -2.42 9.43
N PRO A 33 6.59 -2.73 8.90
CA PRO A 33 7.82 -2.53 9.65
C PRO A 33 8.25 -1.08 9.67
N GLN A 34 9.32 -0.79 10.40
CA GLN A 34 9.87 0.55 10.49
C GLN A 34 10.31 1.06 9.12
N GLY A 35 10.02 2.33 8.85
CA GLY A 35 10.45 3.00 7.63
C GLY A 35 9.51 4.14 7.25
N SER A 36 10.05 5.15 6.58
CA SER A 36 9.29 6.28 6.04
C SER A 36 8.39 6.96 7.06
N GLY A 37 8.90 7.16 8.28
CA GLY A 37 8.17 7.84 9.34
C GLY A 37 7.31 6.94 10.20
N VAL A 38 7.29 5.64 9.92
CA VAL A 38 6.51 4.65 10.68
C VAL A 38 7.46 3.87 11.57
N ARG A 39 7.09 3.74 12.87
CA ARG A 39 7.81 2.85 13.76
C ARG A 39 7.33 1.42 13.63
N ARG A 40 6.01 1.25 13.57
CA ARG A 40 5.40 -0.05 13.39
C ARG A 40 3.92 0.12 13.10
N GLY A 41 3.37 -0.82 12.37
CA GLY A 41 1.94 -0.84 12.11
C GLY A 41 1.46 -2.21 11.67
N SER A 42 0.17 -2.28 11.41
CA SER A 42 -0.44 -3.49 10.88
C SER A 42 -1.68 -3.12 10.08
N LEU A 43 -2.08 -4.04 9.23
CA LEU A 43 -3.32 -3.91 8.47
C LEU A 43 -4.01 -5.26 8.39
N ALA A 44 -5.33 -5.22 8.25
CA ALA A 44 -6.13 -6.42 8.03
C ALA A 44 -7.39 -6.03 7.26
N GLY A 45 -7.81 -6.90 6.38
CA GLY A 45 -8.99 -6.65 5.58
C GLY A 45 -9.27 -7.78 4.61
N ARG A 46 -9.83 -7.43 3.48
CA ARG A 46 -10.30 -8.42 2.52
C ARG A 46 -9.80 -8.13 1.12
N CYS A 47 -9.62 -9.22 0.37
CA CYS A 47 -9.31 -9.17 -1.05
C CYS A 47 -10.54 -9.67 -1.81
N GLY A 48 -11.06 -8.85 -2.70
CA GLY A 48 -12.18 -9.23 -3.55
C GLY A 48 -11.75 -10.15 -4.69
N SER A 49 -12.73 -10.72 -5.35
CA SER A 49 -12.47 -11.59 -6.52
C SER A 49 -11.81 -10.84 -7.66
N ASP A 50 -11.95 -9.52 -7.68
CA ASP A 50 -11.34 -8.65 -8.69
C ASP A 50 -9.93 -8.21 -8.31
N GLY A 51 -9.40 -8.66 -7.16
CA GLY A 51 -8.10 -8.26 -6.67
C GLY A 51 -8.07 -6.95 -5.92
N MET A 52 -9.20 -6.27 -5.80
CA MET A 52 -9.29 -5.03 -5.03
C MET A 52 -9.16 -5.35 -3.55
N LEU A 53 -8.48 -4.48 -2.81
CA LEU A 53 -8.27 -4.66 -1.38
C LEU A 53 -9.06 -3.62 -0.60
N ASP A 54 -9.56 -4.03 0.54
CA ASP A 54 -10.29 -3.15 1.44
C ASP A 54 -9.86 -3.51 2.85
N PHE A 55 -9.10 -2.63 3.52
CA PHE A 55 -8.52 -2.96 4.81
C PHE A 55 -8.47 -1.75 5.73
N ALA A 56 -8.38 -2.03 7.02
CA ALA A 56 -8.09 -1.03 8.03
C ALA A 56 -6.62 -1.15 8.44
N TYR A 57 -6.04 -0.03 8.82
CA TYR A 57 -4.65 0.01 9.26
C TYR A 57 -4.50 0.80 10.53
N CYS A 58 -3.46 0.50 11.29
CA CYS A 58 -3.04 1.37 12.38
C CYS A 58 -1.51 1.40 12.42
N MET A 59 -0.96 2.55 12.83
CA MET A 59 0.48 2.74 12.85
C MET A 59 0.86 3.62 14.02
N VAL A 60 2.07 3.38 14.54
CA VAL A 60 2.73 4.30 15.45
C VAL A 60 3.81 4.98 14.65
N LEU A 61 3.78 6.30 14.61
CA LEU A 61 4.75 7.09 13.87
C LEU A 61 6.01 7.36 14.70
N ASP A 62 7.05 7.85 14.04
CA ASP A 62 8.33 8.09 14.70
C ASP A 62 8.23 9.08 15.84
N ASP A 63 7.30 10.03 15.76
CA ASP A 63 7.08 11.01 16.83
C ASP A 63 6.19 10.48 17.96
N GLY A 64 5.75 9.21 17.86
CA GLY A 64 4.90 8.59 18.87
C GLY A 64 3.42 8.75 18.62
N GLU A 65 3.03 9.47 17.58
CA GLU A 65 1.61 9.59 17.24
C GLU A 65 1.03 8.25 16.78
N VAL A 66 -0.16 7.93 17.25
CA VAL A 66 -0.88 6.72 16.83
C VAL A 66 -1.95 7.13 15.83
N VAL A 67 -1.89 6.55 14.64
CA VAL A 67 -2.83 6.87 13.58
C VAL A 67 -3.53 5.61 13.12
N SER A 68 -4.75 5.78 12.62
CA SER A 68 -5.50 4.67 12.06
C SER A 68 -6.33 5.16 10.89
N GLY A 69 -6.74 4.23 10.07
CA GLY A 69 -7.54 4.59 8.90
C GLY A 69 -7.98 3.36 8.13
N ARG A 70 -8.53 3.65 6.97
CA ARG A 70 -9.01 2.64 6.04
C ARG A 70 -8.41 2.91 4.67
N CYS A 71 -8.21 1.84 3.93
CA CYS A 71 -7.60 1.93 2.62
C CYS A 71 -8.38 1.05 1.64
N HIS A 72 -8.61 1.60 0.46
CA HIS A 72 -9.14 0.84 -0.66
C HIS A 72 -8.06 0.82 -1.74
N SER A 73 -7.64 -0.38 -2.16
CA SER A 73 -6.48 -0.54 -3.03
C SER A 73 -6.89 -1.19 -4.34
N THR A 74 -6.36 -0.65 -5.42
CA THR A 74 -6.59 -1.15 -6.77
C THR A 74 -5.27 -1.64 -7.34
N PRO A 75 -5.19 -2.92 -7.75
CA PRO A 75 -3.97 -3.43 -8.37
C PRO A 75 -3.87 -2.95 -9.82
N LEU A 76 -2.68 -2.58 -10.21
CA LEU A 76 -2.38 -2.15 -11.56
C LEU A 76 -1.23 -3.01 -12.07
N ARG A 77 -1.32 -3.39 -13.35
CA ARG A 77 -0.25 -4.16 -13.97
C ARG A 77 0.96 -3.25 -14.23
N ARG A 78 2.15 -3.74 -13.90
CA ARG A 78 3.39 -3.03 -14.17
C ARG A 78 4.03 -3.52 -15.45
N ARG A 79 4.65 -2.59 -16.15
CA ARG A 79 5.50 -2.94 -17.27
C ARG A 79 6.73 -3.70 -16.73
N GLY A 80 7.05 -4.84 -17.36
CA GLY A 80 8.19 -5.64 -16.94
C GLY A 80 7.90 -6.65 -15.86
N GLY A 81 6.72 -6.63 -15.27
CA GLY A 81 6.29 -7.61 -14.29
C GLY A 81 5.90 -6.98 -12.96
N GLY A 82 5.12 -7.75 -12.20
CA GLY A 82 4.70 -7.32 -10.88
C GLY A 82 3.46 -6.46 -10.90
N ILE A 83 3.12 -5.99 -9.71
CA ILE A 83 1.91 -5.25 -9.45
C ILE A 83 2.30 -3.89 -8.88
N ARG A 84 1.59 -2.86 -9.31
CA ARG A 84 1.60 -1.55 -8.68
C ARG A 84 0.23 -1.37 -8.06
N ILE A 85 0.19 -0.84 -6.84
CA ILE A 85 -1.06 -0.68 -6.11
C ILE A 85 -1.35 0.80 -5.94
N ARG A 86 -2.57 1.19 -6.33
CA ARG A 86 -3.07 2.53 -6.05
C ARG A 86 -3.90 2.45 -4.79
N GLU A 87 -3.51 3.18 -3.76
CA GLU A 87 -4.19 3.18 -2.47
C GLU A 87 -4.96 4.47 -2.28
N GLU A 88 -6.26 4.36 -2.10
CA GLU A 88 -7.07 5.48 -1.65
C GLU A 88 -7.25 5.30 -0.16
N TRP A 89 -6.65 6.18 0.62
CA TRP A 89 -6.68 6.04 2.08
C TRP A 89 -7.49 7.16 2.73
N GLU A 90 -8.04 6.82 3.89
CA GLU A 90 -8.77 7.74 4.73
C GLU A 90 -8.28 7.56 6.16
N GLY A 91 -7.68 8.62 6.71
CA GLY A 91 -7.21 8.60 8.09
C GLY A 91 -8.27 9.14 9.02
N TYR A 92 -8.28 8.62 10.25
CA TYR A 92 -9.27 9.00 11.27
C TYR A 92 -8.58 9.73 12.41
N GLY A 93 -9.39 10.42 13.24
CA GLY A 93 -8.90 11.07 14.45
C GLY A 93 -8.54 12.52 14.23
N PRO A 94 -7.72 13.09 15.12
CA PRO A 94 -7.42 14.54 15.08
C PRO A 94 -6.75 15.01 13.79
N ASN A 95 -6.02 14.13 13.12
CA ASN A 95 -5.34 14.44 11.88
C ASN A 95 -6.03 13.76 10.70
N ALA A 96 -7.37 13.68 10.75
CA ALA A 96 -8.14 13.02 9.71
C ALA A 96 -7.90 13.66 8.34
N GLY A 97 -7.89 12.84 7.32
CA GLY A 97 -7.70 13.29 5.96
C GLY A 97 -7.77 12.14 5.00
N THR A 98 -7.74 12.46 3.71
CA THR A 98 -7.76 11.46 2.64
C THR A 98 -6.62 11.73 1.68
N GLY A 99 -6.23 10.70 0.95
CA GLY A 99 -5.22 10.85 -0.07
C GLY A 99 -5.09 9.62 -0.92
N VAL A 100 -4.15 9.70 -1.85
CA VAL A 100 -3.83 8.60 -2.75
C VAL A 100 -2.33 8.36 -2.67
N SER A 101 -1.97 7.10 -2.48
CA SER A 101 -0.57 6.67 -2.46
C SER A 101 -0.40 5.52 -3.43
N TYR A 102 0.83 5.23 -3.77
CA TYR A 102 1.12 4.13 -4.68
C TYR A 102 2.22 3.26 -4.08
N LEU A 103 2.04 1.96 -4.26
CA LEU A 103 3.05 0.98 -3.86
C LEU A 103 3.56 0.27 -5.10
N GLU A 104 4.81 -0.16 -5.04
CA GLU A 104 5.39 -0.99 -6.09
C GLU A 104 5.83 -2.30 -5.51
N GLU A 105 5.67 -3.36 -6.28
CA GLU A 105 6.08 -4.69 -5.85
C GLU A 105 7.59 -4.82 -5.92
N VAL A 106 8.17 -5.41 -4.87
CA VAL A 106 9.62 -5.61 -4.73
C VAL A 106 9.94 -7.03 -5.17
N ASP A 107 11.01 -7.18 -5.96
CA ASP A 107 11.50 -8.51 -6.38
C ASP A 107 10.47 -9.30 -7.17
N ALA A 108 9.62 -8.60 -7.91
CA ALA A 108 8.65 -9.28 -8.77
C ALA A 108 9.36 -9.99 -9.90
N VAL A 109 8.85 -11.19 -10.24
CA VAL A 109 9.37 -11.91 -11.40
C VAL A 109 8.89 -11.19 -12.65
N PRO A 110 9.79 -10.86 -13.59
CA PRO A 110 9.37 -10.22 -14.83
C PRO A 110 8.41 -11.10 -15.61
N ASN A 111 7.48 -10.48 -16.32
CA ASN A 111 6.57 -11.21 -17.17
C ASN A 111 7.34 -11.89 -18.29
N PRO A 112 7.02 -13.16 -18.63
CA PRO A 112 7.76 -13.90 -19.64
C PRO A 112 7.46 -13.47 -21.06
N GLY A 113 6.51 -12.57 -21.29
CA GLY A 113 6.12 -12.15 -22.63
C GLY A 113 5.53 -10.76 -22.58
N PRO A 114 4.87 -10.35 -23.68
CA PRO A 114 4.26 -9.04 -23.70
C PRO A 114 3.23 -8.89 -22.60
N ILE A 115 3.15 -7.70 -22.02
CA ILE A 115 2.15 -7.42 -21.01
C ILE A 115 0.81 -7.28 -21.70
N PRO A 116 -0.19 -8.12 -21.34
CA PRO A 116 -1.51 -8.00 -21.96
C PRO A 116 -2.22 -6.76 -21.44
N GLY A 117 -2.99 -6.14 -22.32
CA GLY A 117 -3.79 -4.99 -21.95
C GLY A 117 -2.97 -3.70 -21.84
N PRO A 118 -3.65 -2.62 -21.55
CA PRO A 118 -2.99 -1.31 -21.50
C PRO A 118 -2.07 -1.19 -20.28
N ILE A 119 -1.00 -0.43 -20.47
CA ILE A 119 -0.10 -0.10 -19.37
C ILE A 119 -0.67 1.10 -18.65
N PRO A 120 -0.77 1.03 -17.31
CA PRO A 120 -1.28 2.19 -16.57
C PRO A 120 -0.45 3.43 -16.81
N ALA A 121 -1.09 4.57 -16.77
CA ALA A 121 -0.41 5.85 -16.90
C ALA A 121 0.58 6.05 -15.75
N PRO A 122 1.63 6.83 -15.97
CA PRO A 122 2.54 7.18 -14.90
C PRO A 122 1.80 7.88 -13.76
N ILE A 123 2.32 7.72 -12.56
CA ILE A 123 1.71 8.31 -11.38
C ILE A 123 2.01 9.79 -11.35
N PRO A 124 0.99 10.62 -11.22
CA PRO A 124 1.22 12.04 -11.00
C PRO A 124 1.55 12.28 -9.53
N GLY A 125 2.55 13.07 -9.30
CA GLY A 125 2.83 13.63 -8.02
C GLY A 125 3.39 12.67 -6.98
N PRO A 126 3.89 13.22 -5.89
CA PRO A 126 4.47 12.44 -4.82
C PRO A 126 3.42 11.85 -3.90
N ILE A 127 3.83 10.82 -3.15
CA ILE A 127 3.02 10.23 -2.12
C ILE A 127 3.02 11.17 -0.91
N PRO A 128 1.88 11.51 -0.37
CA PRO A 128 1.82 12.29 0.85
C PRO A 128 2.32 11.47 2.02
N GLY A 129 2.97 12.06 2.84
CA GLY A 129 3.58 11.35 3.95
C GLY A 129 2.61 10.74 4.92
N PRO A 130 2.51 10.28 4.50
CA PRO A 130 2.15 9.72 5.20
C PRO A 130 2.00 9.58 5.54
N GLY A 131 2.05 9.45 5.16
CA GLY A 131 1.47 9.45 5.43
C GLY A 131 1.61 9.23 5.79
N PRO A 132 1.78 9.21 5.60
CA PRO A 132 1.61 9.30 5.91
C PRO A 132 1.87 9.63 6.10
N GLY A 133 2.17 9.68 5.99
CA GLY A 133 1.90 10.30 6.05
C GLY A 133 2.07 10.64 6.11
N SER A 134 2.27 10.78 6.04
CA SER A 134 1.96 11.49 5.99
C SER A 134 1.86 11.70 6.14
N PRO A 135 1.80 11.80 6.29
CA PRO A 135 1.35 12.21 6.34
C PRO A 135 1.14 12.22 6.37
N ALA A 136 1.08 11.94 6.32
CA ALA A 136 0.54 12.16 6.27
C ALA A 136 0.50 11.90 6.50
N ALA A 137 0.58 11.79 6.48
CA ALA A 137 0.23 11.84 6.62
C ALA A 137 0.24 11.58 7.08
N ARG A 138 0.15 11.76 6.88
CA ARG A 138 -0.13 11.83 7.22
C ARG A 138 -0.50 11.83 7.45
N PRO A 139 -0.49 11.58 7.50
CA PRO A 139 -0.91 11.71 7.66
C PRO A 139 -0.76 11.85 8.18
N GLY A 140 -0.72 11.66 7.93
CA GLY A 140 -0.88 12.01 8.22
C GLY A 140 -0.38 12.06 8.69
N ARG A 141 -0.51 12.66 8.47
CA ARG A 141 -0.47 13.02 8.73
C ARG A 141 -0.44 13.15 8.72
#